data_986b1ab11d0693da0acfe32987a3bcdc
#
_entry.id   986b1ab11d0693da0acfe32987a3bcdc
#
_cell.length_a   1.000
_cell.length_b   1.000
_cell.length_c   1.000
_cell.angle_alpha   90.00
_cell.angle_beta   90.00
_cell.angle_gamma   90.00
#
_symmetry.space_group_name_H-M   'P 1'
#
loop_
_entity.id
_entity.type
_entity.pdbx_description
1 polymer ?
#
loop_
_entity_poly.entity_id
_entity_poly.type
_entity_poly.pdbx_seq_one_letter_code
_entity_poly.pdbx_strand_id
1 'polypeptide(L)'
;MSLDRTGNGYLVDPTTWSLDVMHEMAKEDDVALSESQVMQIEKAREYFDENSSVPPIRTFAKYVGIDKGKLFKEWLTGPLKPITKYGGLPQPTGCV
;
A
#
# COMPACT_ATOMS: atom_id res chain seq x y z
N MET A 1 4.38 -16.07 -13.61
CA MET A 1 3.60 -15.02 -14.27
C MET A 1 4.25 -13.68 -14.00
N SER A 2 4.57 -12.93 -15.03
CA SER A 2 5.15 -11.61 -14.83
C SER A 2 4.03 -10.58 -14.71
N LEU A 3 4.18 -9.67 -13.75
CA LEU A 3 3.23 -8.59 -13.52
C LEU A 3 3.72 -7.34 -14.25
N ASP A 4 2.78 -6.60 -14.84
CA ASP A 4 3.11 -5.33 -15.48
C ASP A 4 3.20 -4.26 -14.39
N ARG A 5 4.41 -3.77 -14.14
CA ARG A 5 4.70 -2.78 -13.12
C ARG A 5 5.44 -1.60 -13.73
N THR A 6 5.20 -0.40 -13.18
CA THR A 6 5.93 0.79 -13.61
C THR A 6 7.37 0.76 -13.10
N GLY A 7 8.18 1.71 -13.54
CA GLY A 7 9.55 1.84 -13.03
C GLY A 7 9.63 2.04 -11.53
N ASN A 8 8.57 2.58 -10.91
CA ASN A 8 8.49 2.75 -9.47
C ASN A 8 7.91 1.53 -8.74
N GLY A 9 7.60 0.47 -9.47
CA GLY A 9 7.09 -0.76 -8.89
C GLY A 9 5.58 -0.83 -8.71
N TYR A 10 4.85 0.17 -9.18
CA TYR A 10 3.40 0.20 -9.10
C TYR A 10 2.77 -0.62 -10.24
N LEU A 11 1.54 -1.09 -10.04
CA LEU A 11 0.83 -1.77 -11.11
C LEU A 11 0.51 -0.81 -12.24
N VAL A 12 0.77 -1.25 -13.47
CA VAL A 12 0.38 -0.47 -14.66
C VAL A 12 -1.13 -0.38 -14.76
N ASP A 13 -1.82 -1.49 -14.48
CA ASP A 13 -3.28 -1.53 -14.50
C ASP A 13 -3.81 -1.89 -13.11
N PRO A 14 -4.28 -0.89 -12.33
CA PRO A 14 -4.79 -1.14 -10.98
C PRO A 14 -5.98 -2.10 -10.93
N THR A 15 -6.71 -2.28 -12.02
CA THR A 15 -7.87 -3.17 -12.02
C THR A 15 -7.47 -4.64 -11.95
N THR A 16 -6.21 -4.96 -12.19
CA THR A 16 -5.71 -6.33 -12.10
C THR A 16 -5.34 -6.73 -10.67
N TRP A 17 -5.46 -5.81 -9.72
CA TRP A 17 -5.04 -6.09 -8.35
C TRP A 17 -5.91 -7.17 -7.70
N SER A 18 -5.24 -8.03 -6.91
CA SER A 18 -5.88 -9.00 -6.04
C SER A 18 -4.93 -9.29 -4.89
N LEU A 19 -5.37 -10.04 -3.90
CA LEU A 19 -4.48 -10.46 -2.82
C LEU A 19 -3.30 -11.27 -3.36
N ASP A 20 -3.55 -12.12 -4.35
CA ASP A 20 -2.48 -12.89 -4.98
C ASP A 20 -1.47 -12.00 -5.67
N VAL A 21 -1.94 -10.96 -6.37
CA VAL A 21 -1.07 -9.98 -7.02
C VAL A 21 -0.24 -9.23 -5.97
N MET A 22 -0.86 -8.85 -4.86
CA MET A 22 -0.15 -8.19 -3.75
C MET A 22 0.99 -9.08 -3.25
N HIS A 23 0.71 -10.34 -2.98
CA HIS A 23 1.73 -11.26 -2.50
C HIS A 23 2.83 -11.52 -3.54
N GLU A 24 2.47 -11.57 -4.82
CA GLU A 24 3.45 -11.72 -5.91
C GLU A 24 4.39 -10.51 -5.98
N MET A 25 3.85 -9.30 -5.88
CA MET A 25 4.68 -8.09 -5.89
C MET A 25 5.62 -8.07 -4.69
N ALA A 26 5.13 -8.41 -3.51
CA ALA A 26 5.96 -8.46 -2.30
C ALA A 26 7.06 -9.50 -2.44
N LYS A 27 6.74 -10.65 -3.03
CA LYS A 27 7.72 -11.71 -3.27
C LYS A 27 8.80 -11.26 -4.25
N GLU A 28 8.41 -10.58 -5.33
CA GLU A 28 9.37 -10.05 -6.29
C GLU A 28 10.34 -9.06 -5.64
N ASP A 29 9.85 -8.30 -4.68
CA ASP A 29 10.65 -7.30 -3.97
C ASP A 29 11.34 -7.86 -2.73
N ASP A 30 11.20 -9.16 -2.49
CA ASP A 30 11.78 -9.84 -1.31
C ASP A 30 11.26 -9.22 0.00
N VAL A 31 9.98 -8.94 0.05
CA VAL A 31 9.30 -8.34 1.21
C VAL A 31 8.33 -9.36 1.81
N ALA A 32 8.45 -9.58 3.13
CA ALA A 32 7.52 -10.43 3.87
C ALA A 32 6.48 -9.53 4.53
N LEU A 33 5.23 -9.62 4.08
CA LEU A 33 4.14 -8.82 4.64
C LEU A 33 3.54 -9.52 5.87
N SER A 34 3.44 -8.78 6.98
CA SER A 34 2.77 -9.28 8.18
C SER A 34 1.26 -9.14 8.04
N GLU A 35 0.51 -9.79 8.94
CA GLU A 35 -0.94 -9.65 8.95
C GLU A 35 -1.37 -8.20 9.14
N SER A 36 -0.66 -7.46 9.99
CA SER A 36 -0.92 -6.04 10.20
C SER A 36 -0.71 -5.24 8.92
N GLN A 37 0.37 -5.52 8.19
CA GLN A 37 0.67 -4.85 6.94
C GLN A 37 -0.37 -5.16 5.86
N VAL A 38 -0.81 -6.39 5.78
CA VAL A 38 -1.88 -6.78 4.84
C VAL A 38 -3.17 -6.04 5.18
N MET A 39 -3.53 -5.97 6.45
CA MET A 39 -4.71 -5.24 6.90
C MET A 39 -4.63 -3.77 6.51
N GLN A 40 -3.46 -3.15 6.68
CA GLN A 40 -3.25 -1.75 6.33
C GLN A 40 -3.44 -1.53 4.83
N ILE A 41 -2.93 -2.43 4.00
CA ILE A 41 -3.10 -2.35 2.55
C ILE A 41 -4.58 -2.44 2.18
N GLU A 42 -5.30 -3.39 2.77
CA GLU A 42 -6.74 -3.53 2.52
C GLU A 42 -7.52 -2.29 2.97
N LYS A 43 -7.16 -1.71 4.10
CA LYS A 43 -7.79 -0.48 4.59
C LYS A 43 -7.51 0.70 3.67
N ALA A 44 -6.31 0.79 3.13
CA ALA A 44 -5.98 1.84 2.17
C ALA A 44 -6.84 1.72 0.91
N ARG A 45 -7.07 0.51 0.43
CA ARG A 45 -7.94 0.28 -0.72
C ARG A 45 -9.39 0.65 -0.39
N GLU A 46 -9.86 0.30 0.80
CA GLU A 46 -11.20 0.65 1.25
C GLU A 46 -11.39 2.17 1.29
N TYR A 47 -10.40 2.89 1.83
CA TYR A 47 -10.44 4.35 1.85
C TYR A 47 -10.48 4.93 0.44
N PHE A 48 -9.63 4.42 -0.44
CA PHE A 48 -9.59 4.90 -1.83
C PHE A 48 -10.91 4.65 -2.54
N ASP A 49 -11.54 3.51 -2.30
CA ASP A 49 -12.83 3.16 -2.88
C ASP A 49 -13.90 4.16 -2.47
N GLU A 50 -13.89 4.59 -1.20
CA GLU A 50 -14.88 5.52 -0.67
C GLU A 50 -14.62 6.96 -1.06
N ASN A 51 -13.35 7.35 -1.17
CA ASN A 51 -12.96 8.75 -1.30
C ASN A 51 -12.29 9.09 -2.63
N SER A 52 -12.00 8.10 -3.45
CA SER A 52 -11.31 8.26 -4.74
C SER A 52 -9.95 8.95 -4.62
N SER A 53 -9.33 8.84 -3.46
CA SER A 53 -8.00 9.43 -3.21
C SER A 53 -7.26 8.64 -2.15
N VAL A 54 -5.92 8.72 -2.21
CA VAL A 54 -5.05 8.12 -1.20
C VAL A 54 -5.03 9.04 0.02
N PRO A 55 -5.24 8.49 1.24
CA PRO A 55 -5.25 9.35 2.43
C PRO A 55 -3.86 9.87 2.78
N PRO A 56 -3.76 11.09 3.33
CA PRO A 56 -2.51 11.52 3.96
C PRO A 56 -2.18 10.62 5.15
N ILE A 57 -0.92 10.60 5.56
CA ILE A 57 -0.48 9.69 6.61
C ILE A 57 -1.25 9.88 7.92
N ARG A 58 -1.57 11.12 8.30
CA ARG A 58 -2.33 11.37 9.53
C ARG A 58 -3.73 10.80 9.45
N THR A 59 -4.39 11.00 8.32
CA THR A 59 -5.74 10.45 8.08
C THR A 59 -5.70 8.94 8.06
N PHE A 60 -4.71 8.37 7.41
CA PHE A 60 -4.56 6.92 7.35
C PHE A 60 -4.34 6.31 8.73
N ALA A 61 -3.49 6.93 9.55
CA ALA A 61 -3.24 6.46 10.90
C ALA A 61 -4.53 6.40 11.73
N LYS A 62 -5.36 7.43 11.62
CA LYS A 62 -6.67 7.46 12.28
C LYS A 62 -7.60 6.39 11.72
N TYR A 63 -7.59 6.19 10.43
CA TYR A 63 -8.48 5.26 9.76
C TYR A 63 -8.21 3.82 10.19
N VAL A 64 -6.93 3.45 10.31
CA VAL A 64 -6.54 2.09 10.74
C VAL A 64 -6.42 1.95 12.25
N GLY A 65 -6.46 3.06 13.00
CA GLY A 65 -6.33 3.03 14.46
C GLY A 65 -4.93 2.70 14.95
N ILE A 66 -3.91 3.03 14.18
CA ILE A 66 -2.52 2.76 14.53
C ILE A 66 -1.77 4.09 14.60
N ASP A 67 -0.96 4.26 15.66
CA ASP A 67 -0.15 5.46 15.82
C ASP A 67 0.82 5.64 14.65
N LYS A 68 0.98 6.88 14.19
CA LYS A 68 1.85 7.23 13.08
C LYS A 68 3.27 6.71 13.27
N GLY A 69 3.83 6.87 14.47
CA GLY A 69 5.18 6.39 14.75
C GLY A 69 5.31 4.88 14.60
N LYS A 70 4.25 4.15 14.96
CA LYS A 70 4.24 2.71 14.82
C LYS A 70 4.17 2.29 13.35
N LEU A 71 3.42 3.03 12.53
CA LEU A 71 3.37 2.80 11.09
C LEU A 71 4.76 2.94 10.46
N PHE A 72 5.50 3.99 10.84
CA PHE A 72 6.86 4.19 10.34
C PHE A 72 7.80 3.05 10.75
N LYS A 73 7.62 2.51 11.95
CA LYS A 73 8.41 1.36 12.40
C LYS A 73 8.12 0.10 11.60
N GLU A 74 6.86 -0.15 11.30
CA GLU A 74 6.47 -1.35 10.56
C GLU A 74 6.97 -1.35 9.13
N TRP A 75 7.04 -0.19 8.51
CA TRP A 75 7.41 -0.09 7.09
C TRP A 75 8.85 0.36 6.86
N LEU A 76 9.55 0.78 7.92
CA LEU A 76 10.95 1.24 7.90
C LEU A 76 11.20 2.48 7.04
N THR A 77 10.26 2.86 6.19
CA THR A 77 10.30 4.05 5.34
C THR A 77 8.94 4.71 5.40
N GLY A 78 8.65 5.67 4.53
CA GLY A 78 7.31 6.24 4.47
C GLY A 78 6.28 5.16 4.19
N PRO A 79 5.29 4.95 5.09
CA PRO A 79 4.39 3.81 4.96
C PRO A 79 3.50 3.84 3.73
N LEU A 80 3.08 5.02 3.28
CA LEU A 80 2.14 5.11 2.15
C LEU A 80 2.75 4.66 0.83
N LYS A 81 4.06 4.77 0.66
CA LYS A 81 4.70 4.30 -0.57
C LYS A 81 4.52 2.79 -0.77
N PRO A 82 4.97 1.94 0.16
CA PRO A 82 4.74 0.50 -0.02
C PRO A 82 3.27 0.11 0.05
N ILE A 83 2.47 0.78 0.88
CA ILE A 83 1.05 0.49 0.99
C ILE A 83 0.34 0.71 -0.35
N THR A 84 0.59 1.84 -1.01
CA THR A 84 -0.03 2.11 -2.31
C THR A 84 0.53 1.22 -3.40
N LYS A 85 1.83 0.96 -3.34
CA LYS A 85 2.48 0.09 -4.34
C LYS A 85 1.88 -1.32 -4.33
N TYR A 86 1.84 -1.96 -3.16
CA TYR A 86 1.31 -3.33 -3.05
C TYR A 86 -0.21 -3.36 -3.06
N GLY A 87 -0.85 -2.24 -2.81
CA GLY A 87 -2.30 -2.13 -2.85
C GLY A 87 -2.89 -1.82 -4.22
N GLY A 88 -2.06 -1.68 -5.24
CA GLY A 88 -2.53 -1.34 -6.58
C GLY A 88 -3.15 0.04 -6.65
N LEU A 89 -2.73 0.96 -5.80
CA LEU A 89 -3.25 2.33 -5.74
C LEU A 89 -2.29 3.30 -6.42
N PRO A 90 -2.75 4.51 -6.78
CA PRO A 90 -1.85 5.50 -7.36
C PRO A 90 -0.83 5.99 -6.33
N GLN A 91 0.30 6.52 -6.82
CA GLN A 91 1.32 7.08 -5.95
C GLN A 91 0.74 8.18 -5.08
N PRO A 92 1.14 8.23 -3.79
CA PRO A 92 0.72 9.34 -2.94
C PRO A 92 1.34 10.65 -3.42
N THR A 93 0.57 11.74 -3.32
CA THR A 93 1.03 13.06 -3.76
C THR A 93 1.81 13.79 -2.70
N GLY A 94 1.78 13.32 -1.46
CA GLY A 94 2.51 13.93 -0.35
C GLY A 94 3.83 13.24 -0.08
N CYS A 95 4.54 13.78 0.92
CA CYS A 95 5.77 13.17 1.40
C CYS A 95 5.43 11.94 2.20
N VAL A 96 5.66 10.84 2.03
CA VAL A 96 5.32 9.62 2.73
C VAL A 96 3.99 9.06 2.24
#